data_1f75f329b43a826084c6855ad40e06dd
#
_entry.id   1f75f329b43a826084c6855ad40e06dd
#
_cell.length_a   1.000
_cell.length_b   1.000
_cell.length_c   1.000
_cell.angle_alpha   90.00
_cell.angle_beta   90.00
_cell.angle_gamma   90.00
#
_symmetry.space_group_name_H-M   'P 1'
#
loop_
_entity.id
_entity.type
_entity.pdbx_description
1 polymer ?
#
loop_
_entity_poly.entity_id
_entity_poly.type
_entity_poly.pdbx_seq_one_letter_code
_entity_poly.pdbx_strand_id
1 'polypeptide(L)'
;FLGKGTTANELASRDEAFGYADRFDEKYDLVRTLRKGKWKYVRNYHGFYPDGLQNNYRYRMLAFQEWRNLFHKGVLNEAQSQFFKARPPEQLFDLSTDPHEVKDLSTSPAHQSVLIELRGRLRNKLKEINDLSFYPESHLVEEILADPIAYGKKHSKEIAQLVDLADLAILPYRDAERSLQRALEKGSAWEKYWACVVCSHFGEKAKSAVSALQALEQDRNLMVRMRAVEALALVNGQDPIPQLVRIANQSSSAVEVLLTLNAVAFFRDHHGFALDVKSLKVKAPQGQYLRRTEYFAEDLNL
;
A
#
# COMPACT_ATOMS: atom_id res chain seq x y z
N PHE A 1 17.97 -7.77 20.01
CA PHE A 1 17.33 -8.81 19.19
C PHE A 1 18.16 -10.09 19.04
N LEU A 2 19.17 -10.24 19.86
CA LEU A 2 19.90 -11.48 19.99
C LEU A 2 19.10 -12.38 20.94
N GLY A 3 18.32 -13.33 20.38
CA GLY A 3 17.63 -14.32 21.19
C GLY A 3 18.65 -15.09 22.04
N LYS A 4 18.26 -15.52 23.25
CA LYS A 4 19.10 -16.41 24.08
C LYS A 4 19.54 -17.60 23.23
N GLY A 5 20.83 -17.84 23.08
CA GLY A 5 21.42 -18.98 22.37
C GLY A 5 21.92 -18.68 20.94
N THR A 6 21.81 -17.44 20.41
CA THR A 6 22.40 -17.12 19.11
C THR A 6 23.88 -16.71 19.29
N THR A 7 24.79 -17.42 18.63
CA THR A 7 26.22 -17.11 18.64
C THR A 7 26.58 -16.06 17.58
N ALA A 8 27.74 -15.40 17.74
CA ALA A 8 28.25 -14.46 16.74
C ALA A 8 28.46 -15.14 15.36
N ASN A 9 28.89 -16.40 15.33
CA ASN A 9 29.06 -17.16 14.09
C ASN A 9 27.72 -17.47 13.40
N GLU A 10 26.68 -17.79 14.15
CA GLU A 10 25.34 -17.98 13.59
C GLU A 10 24.77 -16.68 13.03
N LEU A 11 25.05 -15.54 13.67
CA LEU A 11 24.67 -14.22 13.14
C LEU A 11 25.42 -13.89 11.86
N ALA A 12 26.73 -14.12 11.83
CA ALA A 12 27.56 -13.90 10.63
C ALA A 12 27.11 -14.80 9.45
N SER A 13 26.62 -16.00 9.73
CA SER A 13 26.11 -16.93 8.70
C SER A 13 24.72 -16.58 8.17
N ARG A 14 23.96 -15.75 8.88
CA ARG A 14 22.58 -15.38 8.54
C ARG A 14 22.49 -14.30 7.50
N ASP A 15 23.24 -14.13 6.58
CA ASP A 15 23.26 -13.05 5.56
C ASP A 15 21.87 -12.66 4.99
N GLU A 16 20.86 -12.56 5.88
CA GLU A 16 19.49 -12.16 5.58
C GLU A 16 19.00 -11.09 6.55
N ALA A 17 18.36 -10.04 6.00
CA ALA A 17 17.70 -9.00 6.77
C ALA A 17 16.31 -8.69 6.19
N PHE A 18 15.30 -8.68 7.07
CA PHE A 18 13.93 -8.31 6.73
C PHE A 18 13.67 -6.87 7.14
N GLY A 19 13.03 -6.10 6.25
CA GLY A 19 12.63 -4.72 6.53
C GLY A 19 11.15 -4.52 6.24
N TYR A 20 10.59 -3.49 6.85
CA TYR A 20 9.20 -3.11 6.69
C TYR A 20 9.02 -1.59 6.71
N ALA A 21 7.97 -1.09 6.06
CA ALA A 21 7.48 0.27 6.18
C ALA A 21 5.96 0.24 6.01
N ASP A 22 5.23 0.68 7.03
CA ASP A 22 3.76 0.68 7.03
C ASP A 22 3.21 2.10 7.10
N ARG A 23 3.82 2.97 7.89
CA ARG A 23 3.36 4.34 8.10
C ARG A 23 4.51 5.32 8.19
N PHE A 24 4.29 6.50 7.65
CA PHE A 24 5.11 7.68 7.87
C PHE A 24 4.20 8.87 8.13
N ASP A 25 4.04 9.25 9.39
CA ASP A 25 3.04 10.22 9.90
C ASP A 25 1.62 9.86 9.40
N GLU A 26 0.97 10.75 8.67
CA GLU A 26 -0.36 10.54 8.10
C GLU A 26 -0.37 9.65 6.85
N LYS A 27 0.77 9.47 6.19
CA LYS A 27 0.88 8.59 5.01
C LYS A 27 0.94 7.13 5.43
N TYR A 28 -0.01 6.33 4.99
CA TYR A 28 0.04 4.87 5.10
C TYR A 28 0.60 4.24 3.84
N ASP A 29 1.38 3.19 4.02
CA ASP A 29 1.92 2.34 2.97
C ASP A 29 1.96 0.89 3.49
N LEU A 30 2.37 -0.05 2.67
CA LEU A 30 2.72 -1.40 3.10
C LEU A 30 3.84 -1.93 2.21
N VAL A 31 5.05 -1.89 2.74
CA VAL A 31 6.25 -2.36 2.05
C VAL A 31 6.94 -3.43 2.91
N ARG A 32 7.39 -4.49 2.27
CA ARG A 32 8.22 -5.53 2.90
C ARG A 32 9.45 -5.74 2.05
N THR A 33 10.58 -5.91 2.70
CA THR A 33 11.85 -6.14 2.00
C THR A 33 12.60 -7.34 2.57
N LEU A 34 13.36 -7.97 1.70
CA LEU A 34 14.33 -8.99 2.07
C LEU A 34 15.66 -8.65 1.40
N ARG A 35 16.70 -8.45 2.21
CA ARG A 35 18.09 -8.41 1.75
C ARG A 35 18.74 -9.75 2.03
N LYS A 36 19.42 -10.31 1.01
CA LYS A 36 20.25 -11.50 1.12
C LYS A 36 21.51 -11.33 0.29
N GLY A 37 22.67 -11.34 0.94
CA GLY A 37 23.94 -11.02 0.29
C GLY A 37 23.88 -9.63 -0.35
N LYS A 38 24.20 -9.58 -1.63
CA LYS A 38 24.13 -8.34 -2.43
C LYS A 38 22.73 -8.00 -2.96
N TRP A 39 21.77 -8.92 -2.85
CA TRP A 39 20.44 -8.74 -3.41
C TRP A 39 19.48 -8.11 -2.41
N LYS A 40 18.66 -7.17 -2.88
CA LYS A 40 17.51 -6.65 -2.15
C LYS A 40 16.25 -6.83 -2.97
N TYR A 41 15.30 -7.54 -2.41
CA TYR A 41 13.95 -7.70 -2.94
C TYR A 41 12.99 -6.81 -2.17
N VAL A 42 12.13 -6.09 -2.89
CA VAL A 42 11.11 -5.19 -2.33
C VAL A 42 9.75 -5.62 -2.82
N ARG A 43 8.78 -5.69 -1.92
CA ARG A 43 7.38 -5.95 -2.21
C ARG A 43 6.55 -4.73 -1.81
N ASN A 44 5.92 -4.09 -2.79
CA ASN A 44 5.08 -2.90 -2.64
C ASN A 44 3.60 -3.31 -2.71
N TYR A 45 2.92 -3.41 -1.57
CA TYR A 45 1.53 -3.87 -1.51
C TYR A 45 0.52 -2.77 -1.87
N HIS A 46 0.91 -1.49 -1.77
CA HIS A 46 0.14 -0.34 -2.23
C HIS A 46 0.96 0.49 -3.25
N GLY A 47 1.61 -0.20 -4.20
CA GLY A 47 2.55 0.42 -5.14
C GLY A 47 1.92 1.47 -6.06
N PHE A 48 0.60 1.47 -6.27
CA PHE A 48 -0.09 2.54 -7.00
C PHE A 48 -0.01 3.91 -6.29
N TYR A 49 0.21 3.94 -4.98
CA TYR A 49 0.57 5.17 -4.28
C TYR A 49 2.06 5.50 -4.49
N PRO A 50 2.41 6.73 -4.89
CA PRO A 50 3.81 7.16 -4.93
C PRO A 50 4.38 7.35 -3.53
N ASP A 51 5.69 7.20 -3.39
CA ASP A 51 6.36 7.56 -2.13
C ASP A 51 6.21 9.05 -1.82
N GLY A 52 6.13 9.87 -2.85
CA GLY A 52 5.91 11.31 -2.79
C GLY A 52 4.50 11.76 -2.39
N LEU A 53 3.58 10.82 -2.06
CA LEU A 53 2.27 11.21 -1.55
C LEU A 53 2.42 12.16 -0.36
N GLN A 54 1.52 13.13 -0.25
CA GLN A 54 1.59 14.18 0.75
C GLN A 54 1.84 13.61 2.15
N ASN A 55 2.82 14.21 2.79
CA ASN A 55 3.15 14.01 4.18
C ASN A 55 3.52 15.38 4.77
N ASN A 56 2.91 15.74 5.88
CA ASN A 56 3.00 17.08 6.45
C ASN A 56 4.44 17.48 6.78
N TYR A 57 5.23 16.55 7.29
CA TYR A 57 6.64 16.81 7.61
C TYR A 57 7.47 17.11 6.35
N ARG A 58 7.38 16.26 5.31
CA ARG A 58 8.14 16.44 4.05
C ARG A 58 7.74 17.71 3.31
N TYR A 59 6.44 17.99 3.21
CA TYR A 59 5.93 19.13 2.44
C TYR A 59 6.33 20.49 3.01
N ARG A 60 6.77 20.55 4.26
CA ARG A 60 7.34 21.75 4.91
C ARG A 60 8.85 21.91 4.70
N MET A 61 9.54 20.87 4.20
CA MET A 61 10.99 20.93 3.96
C MET A 61 11.28 21.63 2.63
N LEU A 62 12.06 22.69 2.65
CA LEU A 62 12.38 23.49 1.45
C LEU A 62 13.01 22.66 0.34
N ALA A 63 13.94 21.77 0.66
CA ALA A 63 14.56 20.86 -0.31
C ALA A 63 13.55 19.93 -0.97
N PHE A 64 12.55 19.44 -0.21
CA PHE A 64 11.50 18.59 -0.77
C PHE A 64 10.54 19.39 -1.66
N GLN A 65 10.18 20.61 -1.27
CA GLN A 65 9.36 21.50 -2.08
C GLN A 65 10.04 21.82 -3.41
N GLU A 66 11.35 22.12 -3.40
CA GLU A 66 12.11 22.35 -4.62
C GLU A 66 12.11 21.11 -5.51
N TRP A 67 12.41 19.93 -4.95
CA TRP A 67 12.43 18.68 -5.70
C TRP A 67 11.07 18.37 -6.33
N ARG A 68 9.99 18.54 -5.59
CA ARG A 68 8.62 18.37 -6.08
C ARG A 68 8.28 19.38 -7.19
N ASN A 69 8.68 20.64 -7.02
CA ASN A 69 8.47 21.68 -8.05
C ASN A 69 9.23 21.34 -9.34
N LEU A 70 10.45 20.81 -9.25
CA LEU A 70 11.21 20.36 -10.41
C LEU A 70 10.55 19.15 -11.09
N PHE A 71 9.93 18.26 -10.31
CA PHE A 71 9.13 17.15 -10.84
C PHE A 71 7.94 17.68 -11.66
N HIS A 72 7.15 18.61 -11.11
CA HIS A 72 6.01 19.19 -11.81
C HIS A 72 6.41 19.97 -13.08
N LYS A 73 7.60 20.57 -13.09
CA LYS A 73 8.17 21.21 -14.28
C LYS A 73 8.69 20.23 -15.34
N GLY A 74 8.71 18.93 -15.04
CA GLY A 74 9.21 17.90 -15.97
C GLY A 74 10.72 17.94 -16.25
N VAL A 75 11.52 18.56 -15.36
CA VAL A 75 12.98 18.72 -15.57
C VAL A 75 13.84 17.66 -14.86
N LEU A 76 13.23 16.79 -14.06
CA LEU A 76 13.91 15.70 -13.39
C LEU A 76 14.20 14.54 -14.36
N ASN A 77 15.35 13.89 -14.20
CA ASN A 77 15.64 12.65 -14.90
C ASN A 77 14.81 11.48 -14.31
N GLU A 78 14.91 10.29 -14.92
CA GLU A 78 14.14 9.12 -14.52
C GLU A 78 14.38 8.73 -13.05
N ALA A 79 15.63 8.62 -12.63
CA ALA A 79 16.00 8.26 -11.26
C ALA A 79 15.46 9.27 -10.23
N GLN A 80 15.56 10.56 -10.53
CA GLN A 80 15.06 11.63 -9.68
C GLN A 80 13.53 11.65 -9.59
N SER A 81 12.84 11.16 -10.62
CA SER A 81 11.38 11.18 -10.72
C SER A 81 10.70 9.98 -10.06
N GLN A 82 11.43 8.89 -9.82
CA GLN A 82 10.87 7.62 -9.30
C GLN A 82 10.04 7.82 -8.03
N PHE A 83 10.49 8.68 -7.13
CA PHE A 83 9.83 8.95 -5.86
C PHE A 83 8.39 9.49 -5.99
N PHE A 84 8.09 10.16 -7.10
CA PHE A 84 6.78 10.76 -7.37
C PHE A 84 5.88 9.90 -8.27
N LYS A 85 6.36 8.73 -8.68
CA LYS A 85 5.62 7.81 -9.56
C LYS A 85 5.09 6.62 -8.79
N ALA A 86 4.07 5.97 -9.34
CA ALA A 86 3.64 4.66 -8.87
C ALA A 86 4.80 3.66 -8.96
N ARG A 87 4.88 2.76 -7.99
CA ARG A 87 5.90 1.72 -7.89
C ARG A 87 5.35 0.40 -8.44
N PRO A 88 6.17 -0.42 -9.09
CA PRO A 88 5.75 -1.78 -9.45
C PRO A 88 5.45 -2.60 -8.18
N PRO A 89 4.63 -3.66 -8.29
CA PRO A 89 4.30 -4.52 -7.15
C PRO A 89 5.52 -5.14 -6.48
N GLU A 90 6.57 -5.42 -7.25
CA GLU A 90 7.85 -5.95 -6.73
C GLU A 90 9.04 -5.34 -7.46
N GLN A 91 10.18 -5.30 -6.78
CA GLN A 91 11.44 -4.79 -7.31
C GLN A 91 12.61 -5.65 -6.82
N LEU A 92 13.68 -5.71 -7.62
CA LEU A 92 14.92 -6.41 -7.29
C LEU A 92 16.11 -5.52 -7.59
N PHE A 93 17.06 -5.40 -6.66
CA PHE A 93 18.26 -4.59 -6.79
C PHE A 93 19.51 -5.40 -6.47
N ASP A 94 20.62 -5.15 -7.23
CA ASP A 94 21.95 -5.64 -6.92
C ASP A 94 22.74 -4.52 -6.21
N LEU A 95 22.78 -4.54 -4.89
CA LEU A 95 23.40 -3.49 -4.06
C LEU A 95 24.92 -3.39 -4.24
N SER A 96 25.58 -4.39 -4.85
CA SER A 96 27.02 -4.33 -5.13
C SER A 96 27.35 -3.41 -6.31
N THR A 97 26.41 -3.24 -7.25
CA THR A 97 26.56 -2.39 -8.44
C THR A 97 25.61 -1.20 -8.44
N ASP A 98 24.54 -1.26 -7.66
CA ASP A 98 23.52 -0.23 -7.53
C ASP A 98 23.16 0.02 -6.05
N PRO A 99 24.05 0.66 -5.27
CA PRO A 99 23.80 0.93 -3.84
C PRO A 99 22.68 1.94 -3.59
N HIS A 100 22.21 2.64 -4.62
CA HIS A 100 21.14 3.64 -4.54
C HIS A 100 19.79 3.13 -5.03
N GLU A 101 19.69 1.83 -5.40
CA GLU A 101 18.42 1.19 -5.78
C GLU A 101 17.68 1.91 -6.93
N VAL A 102 18.43 2.34 -7.93
CA VAL A 102 17.92 3.10 -9.09
C VAL A 102 17.50 2.17 -10.23
N LYS A 103 18.19 1.02 -10.38
CA LYS A 103 17.97 0.08 -11.47
C LYS A 103 17.22 -1.16 -11.02
N ASP A 104 15.90 -1.17 -11.24
CA ASP A 104 15.07 -2.34 -10.96
C ASP A 104 15.36 -3.49 -11.94
N LEU A 105 15.72 -4.65 -11.40
CA LEU A 105 16.03 -5.88 -12.14
C LEU A 105 14.88 -6.89 -12.12
N SER A 106 13.71 -6.56 -11.56
CA SER A 106 12.58 -7.50 -11.40
C SER A 106 12.06 -8.05 -12.73
N THR A 107 12.19 -7.30 -13.82
CA THR A 107 11.79 -7.72 -15.17
C THR A 107 12.93 -8.34 -16.00
N SER A 108 14.14 -8.40 -15.45
CA SER A 108 15.31 -8.93 -16.18
C SER A 108 15.28 -10.45 -16.25
N PRO A 109 15.30 -11.06 -17.46
CA PRO A 109 15.33 -12.52 -17.60
C PRO A 109 16.52 -13.17 -16.91
N ALA A 110 17.68 -12.50 -16.89
CA ALA A 110 18.91 -13.00 -16.27
C ALA A 110 18.82 -13.11 -14.73
N HIS A 111 17.84 -12.43 -14.09
CA HIS A 111 17.73 -12.36 -12.65
C HIS A 111 16.45 -13.04 -12.10
N GLN A 112 15.68 -13.71 -12.98
CA GLN A 112 14.40 -14.34 -12.57
C GLN A 112 14.55 -15.42 -11.50
N SER A 113 15.63 -16.20 -11.53
CA SER A 113 15.88 -17.23 -10.51
C SER A 113 16.03 -16.62 -9.11
N VAL A 114 16.81 -15.55 -9.00
CA VAL A 114 17.01 -14.80 -7.75
C VAL A 114 15.71 -14.14 -7.29
N LEU A 115 14.99 -13.51 -8.23
CA LEU A 115 13.69 -12.88 -7.94
C LEU A 115 12.70 -13.88 -7.33
N ILE A 116 12.56 -15.05 -7.97
CA ILE A 116 11.64 -16.10 -7.51
C ILE A 116 12.07 -16.65 -6.14
N GLU A 117 13.36 -16.86 -5.91
CA GLU A 117 13.90 -17.31 -4.62
C GLU A 117 13.55 -16.31 -3.52
N LEU A 118 13.89 -15.03 -3.69
CA LEU A 118 13.70 -14.01 -2.65
C LEU A 118 12.22 -13.72 -2.40
N ARG A 119 11.40 -13.71 -3.45
CA ARG A 119 9.94 -13.63 -3.35
C ARG A 119 9.38 -14.75 -2.48
N GLY A 120 9.77 -15.99 -2.76
CA GLY A 120 9.32 -17.16 -1.99
C GLY A 120 9.76 -17.09 -0.53
N ARG A 121 11.00 -16.66 -0.26
CA ARG A 121 11.52 -16.49 1.11
C ARG A 121 10.75 -15.42 1.88
N LEU A 122 10.55 -14.22 1.28
CA LEU A 122 9.79 -13.15 1.92
C LEU A 122 8.36 -13.60 2.20
N ARG A 123 7.65 -14.18 1.21
CA ARG A 123 6.29 -14.69 1.37
C ARG A 123 6.18 -15.69 2.52
N ASN A 124 7.11 -16.66 2.58
CA ASN A 124 7.11 -17.66 3.65
C ASN A 124 7.36 -17.01 5.02
N LYS A 125 8.26 -16.02 5.08
CA LYS A 125 8.53 -15.28 6.32
C LYS A 125 7.31 -14.52 6.82
N LEU A 126 6.58 -13.83 5.95
CA LEU A 126 5.36 -13.10 6.31
C LEU A 126 4.28 -14.03 6.89
N LYS A 127 4.12 -15.22 6.31
CA LYS A 127 3.21 -16.24 6.83
C LYS A 127 3.68 -16.82 8.16
N GLU A 128 4.98 -17.10 8.30
CA GLU A 128 5.57 -17.63 9.53
C GLU A 128 5.37 -16.70 10.73
N ILE A 129 5.59 -15.39 10.53
CA ILE A 129 5.44 -14.39 11.60
C ILE A 129 4.00 -13.96 11.83
N ASN A 130 3.05 -14.43 11.00
CA ASN A 130 1.67 -13.95 10.96
C ASN A 130 1.59 -12.43 10.84
N ASP A 131 2.13 -11.86 9.76
CA ASP A 131 2.21 -10.41 9.58
C ASP A 131 0.81 -9.75 9.64
N LEU A 132 0.55 -9.06 10.74
CA LEU A 132 -0.76 -8.46 11.03
C LEU A 132 -1.07 -7.25 10.17
N SER A 133 -0.08 -6.67 9.47
CA SER A 133 -0.29 -5.51 8.59
C SER A 133 -1.09 -5.86 7.32
N PHE A 134 -1.42 -7.15 7.12
CA PHE A 134 -2.40 -7.57 6.10
C PHE A 134 -3.85 -7.25 6.50
N TYR A 135 -4.10 -6.83 7.74
CA TYR A 135 -5.35 -6.17 8.13
C TYR A 135 -5.22 -4.65 7.99
N PRO A 136 -6.30 -3.92 7.65
CA PRO A 136 -6.28 -2.46 7.65
C PRO A 136 -5.88 -1.93 9.03
N GLU A 137 -5.18 -0.81 9.06
CA GLU A 137 -4.69 -0.22 10.31
C GLU A 137 -5.80 0.09 11.32
N SER A 138 -7.01 0.46 10.86
CA SER A 138 -8.15 0.62 11.75
C SER A 138 -8.47 -0.66 12.51
N HIS A 139 -8.48 -1.80 11.81
CA HIS A 139 -8.71 -3.10 12.45
C HIS A 139 -7.56 -3.50 13.39
N LEU A 140 -6.31 -3.15 13.03
CA LEU A 140 -5.16 -3.35 13.92
C LEU A 140 -5.37 -2.62 15.25
N VAL A 141 -5.71 -1.33 15.19
CA VAL A 141 -5.85 -0.48 16.39
C VAL A 141 -7.05 -0.87 17.24
N GLU A 142 -8.18 -1.20 16.62
CA GLU A 142 -9.44 -1.42 17.31
C GLU A 142 -9.59 -2.83 17.87
N GLU A 143 -9.05 -3.85 17.17
CA GLU A 143 -9.31 -5.26 17.49
C GLU A 143 -8.03 -6.04 17.84
N ILE A 144 -6.88 -5.72 17.25
CA ILE A 144 -5.71 -6.60 17.29
C ILE A 144 -4.72 -6.21 18.37
N LEU A 145 -4.48 -4.90 18.59
CA LEU A 145 -3.40 -4.43 19.48
C LEU A 145 -3.61 -4.78 20.96
N ALA A 146 -4.79 -5.23 21.37
CA ALA A 146 -5.01 -5.74 22.72
C ALA A 146 -4.17 -6.99 23.04
N ASP A 147 -4.04 -7.93 22.07
CA ASP A 147 -3.15 -9.08 22.15
C ASP A 147 -2.76 -9.54 20.72
N PRO A 148 -1.77 -8.87 20.09
CA PRO A 148 -1.39 -9.14 18.72
C PRO A 148 -0.81 -10.55 18.52
N ILE A 149 -0.17 -11.12 19.54
CA ILE A 149 0.44 -12.44 19.45
C ILE A 149 -0.65 -13.52 19.42
N ALA A 150 -1.62 -13.47 20.33
CA ALA A 150 -2.73 -14.41 20.36
C ALA A 150 -3.61 -14.27 19.11
N TYR A 151 -3.87 -13.04 18.69
CA TYR A 151 -4.64 -12.76 17.47
C TYR A 151 -3.96 -13.36 16.23
N GLY A 152 -2.66 -13.11 16.03
CA GLY A 152 -1.92 -13.63 14.90
C GLY A 152 -1.89 -15.17 14.86
N LYS A 153 -1.69 -15.83 16.01
CA LYS A 153 -1.76 -17.31 16.11
C LYS A 153 -3.14 -17.84 15.75
N LYS A 154 -4.20 -17.23 16.25
CA LYS A 154 -5.60 -17.62 16.01
C LYS A 154 -5.99 -17.47 14.53
N HIS A 155 -5.51 -16.43 13.88
CA HIS A 155 -5.87 -16.06 12.51
C HIS A 155 -4.79 -16.40 11.48
N SER A 156 -3.80 -17.23 11.83
CA SER A 156 -2.64 -17.57 10.99
C SER A 156 -3.03 -18.05 9.58
N LYS A 157 -4.09 -18.86 9.47
CA LYS A 157 -4.59 -19.36 8.19
C LYS A 157 -5.19 -18.23 7.32
N GLU A 158 -5.96 -17.35 7.92
CA GLU A 158 -6.53 -16.18 7.22
C GLU A 158 -5.41 -15.26 6.74
N ILE A 159 -4.46 -14.91 7.61
CA ILE A 159 -3.32 -14.08 7.25
C ILE A 159 -2.55 -14.67 6.06
N ALA A 160 -2.29 -15.99 6.09
CA ALA A 160 -1.63 -16.66 4.97
C ALA A 160 -2.43 -16.56 3.66
N GLN A 161 -3.76 -16.62 3.71
CA GLN A 161 -4.63 -16.43 2.55
C GLN A 161 -4.59 -14.99 2.03
N LEU A 162 -4.56 -13.98 2.93
CA LEU A 162 -4.44 -12.57 2.55
C LEU A 162 -3.10 -12.28 1.88
N VAL A 163 -1.99 -12.85 2.39
CA VAL A 163 -0.67 -12.78 1.73
C VAL A 163 -0.74 -13.35 0.31
N ASP A 164 -1.35 -14.54 0.15
CA ASP A 164 -1.47 -15.17 -1.16
C ASP A 164 -2.35 -14.36 -2.12
N LEU A 165 -3.42 -13.78 -1.63
CA LEU A 165 -4.29 -12.94 -2.42
C LEU A 165 -3.60 -11.64 -2.85
N ALA A 166 -2.88 -10.98 -1.95
CA ALA A 166 -2.11 -9.78 -2.25
C ALA A 166 -1.01 -10.06 -3.29
N ASP A 167 -0.42 -11.25 -3.27
CA ASP A 167 0.61 -11.66 -4.23
C ASP A 167 0.07 -11.93 -5.64
N LEU A 168 -1.25 -11.95 -5.85
CA LEU A 168 -1.81 -11.96 -7.21
C LEU A 168 -1.40 -10.73 -8.03
N ALA A 169 -1.07 -9.60 -7.39
CA ALA A 169 -0.62 -8.39 -8.06
C ALA A 169 0.70 -8.56 -8.86
N ILE A 170 1.49 -9.60 -8.57
CA ILE A 170 2.73 -9.89 -9.30
C ILE A 170 2.54 -10.85 -10.48
N LEU A 171 1.33 -11.34 -10.69
CA LEU A 171 0.99 -12.22 -11.82
C LEU A 171 0.47 -11.42 -13.01
N PRO A 172 0.48 -11.98 -14.22
CA PRO A 172 -0.33 -11.45 -15.31
C PRO A 172 -1.82 -11.45 -14.90
N TYR A 173 -2.57 -10.41 -15.27
CA TYR A 173 -3.98 -10.28 -14.86
C TYR A 173 -4.82 -11.51 -15.20
N ARG A 174 -4.65 -12.09 -16.40
CA ARG A 174 -5.35 -13.31 -16.85
C ARG A 174 -5.21 -14.49 -15.88
N ASP A 175 -4.07 -14.56 -15.17
CA ASP A 175 -3.77 -15.67 -14.26
C ASP A 175 -4.33 -15.37 -12.85
N ALA A 176 -4.53 -14.09 -12.52
CA ALA A 176 -5.12 -13.62 -11.25
C ALA A 176 -6.64 -13.48 -11.29
N GLU A 177 -7.23 -13.22 -12.47
CA GLU A 177 -8.61 -12.79 -12.69
C GLU A 177 -9.64 -13.66 -11.97
N ARG A 178 -9.60 -14.98 -12.17
CA ARG A 178 -10.57 -15.91 -11.57
C ARG A 178 -10.54 -15.86 -10.03
N SER A 179 -9.36 -15.76 -9.45
CA SER A 179 -9.19 -15.71 -7.99
C SER A 179 -9.68 -14.38 -7.44
N LEU A 180 -9.40 -13.28 -8.15
CA LEU A 180 -9.88 -11.94 -7.80
C LEU A 180 -11.40 -11.87 -7.85
N GLN A 181 -12.01 -12.34 -8.94
CA GLN A 181 -13.47 -12.36 -9.09
C GLN A 181 -14.13 -13.12 -7.93
N ARG A 182 -13.60 -14.31 -7.60
CA ARG A 182 -14.10 -15.08 -6.45
C ARG A 182 -13.97 -14.33 -5.12
N ALA A 183 -12.84 -13.65 -4.89
CA ALA A 183 -12.60 -12.91 -3.65
C ALA A 183 -13.52 -11.69 -3.54
N LEU A 184 -13.74 -10.94 -4.64
CA LEU A 184 -14.65 -9.79 -4.69
C LEU A 184 -16.10 -10.20 -4.40
N GLU A 185 -16.57 -11.32 -4.97
CA GLU A 185 -17.97 -11.75 -4.85
C GLU A 185 -18.27 -12.49 -3.53
N LYS A 186 -17.36 -13.36 -3.10
CA LYS A 186 -17.62 -14.36 -2.06
C LYS A 186 -16.63 -14.35 -0.90
N GLY A 187 -15.62 -13.47 -0.95
CA GLY A 187 -14.59 -13.39 0.07
C GLY A 187 -15.07 -12.81 1.40
N SER A 188 -14.31 -13.03 2.46
CA SER A 188 -14.42 -12.29 3.71
C SER A 188 -14.19 -10.78 3.48
N ALA A 189 -14.47 -9.94 4.47
CA ALA A 189 -14.21 -8.50 4.35
C ALA A 189 -12.76 -8.21 3.94
N TRP A 190 -11.81 -8.94 4.51
CA TRP A 190 -10.39 -8.69 4.25
C TRP A 190 -9.90 -9.30 2.93
N GLU A 191 -10.49 -10.40 2.46
CA GLU A 191 -10.28 -10.90 1.11
C GLU A 191 -10.82 -9.91 0.06
N LYS A 192 -12.02 -9.35 0.25
CA LYS A 192 -12.57 -8.29 -0.60
C LYS A 192 -11.68 -7.05 -0.62
N TYR A 193 -11.21 -6.61 0.57
CA TYR A 193 -10.29 -5.49 0.71
C TYR A 193 -9.03 -5.70 -0.16
N TRP A 194 -8.36 -6.85 -0.03
CA TRP A 194 -7.16 -7.15 -0.80
C TRP A 194 -7.42 -7.36 -2.29
N ALA A 195 -8.55 -7.95 -2.66
CA ALA A 195 -8.94 -8.08 -4.07
C ALA A 195 -9.10 -6.71 -4.74
N CYS A 196 -9.70 -5.73 -4.03
CA CYS A 196 -9.78 -4.35 -4.51
C CYS A 196 -8.37 -3.71 -4.64
N VAL A 197 -7.49 -3.89 -3.65
CA VAL A 197 -6.09 -3.40 -3.71
C VAL A 197 -5.35 -3.98 -4.91
N VAL A 198 -5.51 -5.28 -5.17
CA VAL A 198 -4.89 -5.94 -6.32
C VAL A 198 -5.47 -5.44 -7.64
N CYS A 199 -6.78 -5.21 -7.73
CA CYS A 199 -7.40 -4.58 -8.91
C CYS A 199 -6.83 -3.17 -9.16
N SER A 200 -6.56 -2.40 -8.10
CA SER A 200 -5.90 -1.08 -8.20
C SER A 200 -4.51 -1.17 -8.82
N HIS A 201 -3.74 -2.21 -8.51
CA HIS A 201 -2.45 -2.45 -9.17
C HIS A 201 -2.57 -2.76 -10.67
N PHE A 202 -3.61 -3.48 -11.06
CA PHE A 202 -3.82 -3.82 -12.46
C PHE A 202 -4.38 -2.64 -13.28
N GLY A 203 -5.04 -1.69 -12.62
CA GLY A 203 -5.66 -0.55 -13.29
C GLY A 203 -6.61 -1.02 -14.41
N GLU A 204 -6.54 -0.42 -15.58
CA GLU A 204 -7.43 -0.73 -16.71
C GLU A 204 -7.43 -2.20 -17.14
N LYS A 205 -6.39 -2.98 -16.82
CA LYS A 205 -6.38 -4.42 -17.12
C LYS A 205 -7.47 -5.18 -16.35
N ALA A 206 -7.93 -4.65 -15.21
CA ALA A 206 -8.96 -5.25 -14.38
C ALA A 206 -10.39 -4.80 -14.74
N LYS A 207 -10.65 -4.32 -15.96
CA LYS A 207 -11.99 -3.86 -16.40
C LYS A 207 -13.09 -4.91 -16.26
N SER A 208 -12.78 -6.20 -16.37
CA SER A 208 -13.75 -7.27 -16.14
C SER A 208 -14.26 -7.35 -14.69
N ALA A 209 -13.54 -6.78 -13.74
CA ALA A 209 -13.91 -6.74 -12.32
C ALA A 209 -14.87 -5.59 -11.95
N VAL A 210 -15.14 -4.64 -12.87
CA VAL A 210 -15.91 -3.41 -12.59
C VAL A 210 -17.25 -3.69 -11.92
N SER A 211 -18.05 -4.63 -12.44
CA SER A 211 -19.37 -4.94 -11.85
C SER A 211 -19.26 -5.45 -10.42
N ALA A 212 -18.27 -6.30 -10.12
CA ALA A 212 -18.04 -6.79 -8.76
C ALA A 212 -17.53 -5.68 -7.82
N LEU A 213 -16.67 -4.80 -8.31
CA LEU A 213 -16.19 -3.62 -7.56
C LEU A 213 -17.35 -2.65 -7.24
N GLN A 214 -18.25 -2.39 -8.22
CA GLN A 214 -19.43 -1.55 -8.02
C GLN A 214 -20.36 -2.10 -6.93
N ALA A 215 -20.56 -3.42 -6.90
CA ALA A 215 -21.33 -4.05 -5.82
C ALA A 215 -20.73 -3.78 -4.42
N LEU A 216 -19.41 -3.67 -4.31
CA LEU A 216 -18.71 -3.40 -3.06
C LEU A 216 -18.76 -1.93 -2.61
N GLU A 217 -19.20 -0.98 -3.46
CA GLU A 217 -19.45 0.41 -3.02
C GLU A 217 -20.52 0.51 -1.93
N GLN A 218 -21.32 -0.54 -1.76
CA GLN A 218 -22.35 -0.65 -0.72
C GLN A 218 -22.01 -1.72 0.34
N ASP A 219 -20.78 -2.24 0.38
CA ASP A 219 -20.39 -3.21 1.41
C ASP A 219 -20.57 -2.59 2.81
N ARG A 220 -20.94 -3.42 3.78
CA ARG A 220 -21.13 -2.99 5.18
C ARG A 220 -19.85 -2.48 5.84
N ASN A 221 -18.70 -2.95 5.39
CA ASN A 221 -17.38 -2.56 5.90
C ASN A 221 -16.85 -1.33 5.13
N LEU A 222 -16.61 -0.22 5.85
CA LEU A 222 -16.19 1.04 5.25
C LEU A 222 -14.81 0.95 4.56
N MET A 223 -13.90 0.11 5.06
CA MET A 223 -12.58 -0.05 4.43
C MET A 223 -12.68 -0.86 3.14
N VAL A 224 -13.58 -1.81 3.04
CA VAL A 224 -13.89 -2.50 1.77
C VAL A 224 -14.50 -1.52 0.77
N ARG A 225 -15.47 -0.70 1.19
CA ARG A 225 -16.07 0.35 0.34
C ARG A 225 -15.02 1.32 -0.18
N MET A 226 -14.14 1.81 0.70
CA MET A 226 -13.07 2.74 0.34
C MET A 226 -12.15 2.14 -0.73
N ARG A 227 -11.72 0.88 -0.56
CA ARG A 227 -10.87 0.20 -1.54
C ARG A 227 -11.59 -0.11 -2.85
N ALA A 228 -12.88 -0.39 -2.81
CA ALA A 228 -13.68 -0.59 -4.03
C ALA A 228 -13.78 0.72 -4.85
N VAL A 229 -14.06 1.83 -4.18
CA VAL A 229 -14.11 3.16 -4.81
C VAL A 229 -12.75 3.55 -5.41
N GLU A 230 -11.66 3.31 -4.68
CA GLU A 230 -10.30 3.54 -5.16
C GLU A 230 -9.98 2.67 -6.38
N ALA A 231 -10.32 1.38 -6.35
CA ALA A 231 -10.11 0.48 -7.46
C ALA A 231 -10.92 0.90 -8.71
N LEU A 232 -12.18 1.31 -8.55
CA LEU A 232 -13.00 1.80 -9.65
C LEU A 232 -12.39 3.04 -10.32
N ALA A 233 -11.84 3.97 -9.54
CA ALA A 233 -11.17 5.14 -10.10
C ALA A 233 -9.95 4.75 -10.95
N LEU A 234 -9.13 3.79 -10.48
CA LEU A 234 -7.93 3.35 -11.19
C LEU A 234 -8.23 2.42 -12.37
N VAL A 235 -9.34 1.66 -12.31
CA VAL A 235 -9.72 0.67 -13.33
C VAL A 235 -10.50 1.30 -14.48
N ASN A 236 -11.44 2.21 -14.20
CA ASN A 236 -12.34 2.77 -15.21
C ASN A 236 -12.48 4.30 -15.20
N GLY A 237 -11.68 5.01 -14.36
CA GLY A 237 -11.69 6.48 -14.33
C GLY A 237 -12.88 7.10 -13.60
N GLN A 238 -13.64 6.34 -12.82
CA GLN A 238 -14.77 6.86 -12.02
C GLN A 238 -14.24 7.89 -11.00
N ASP A 239 -14.93 9.05 -10.85
CA ASP A 239 -14.58 10.03 -9.83
C ASP A 239 -14.80 9.45 -8.42
N PRO A 240 -13.74 9.25 -7.62
CA PRO A 240 -13.85 8.64 -6.30
C PRO A 240 -14.21 9.64 -5.21
N ILE A 241 -14.00 10.94 -5.42
CA ILE A 241 -14.04 11.97 -4.36
C ILE A 241 -15.39 12.01 -3.65
N PRO A 242 -16.55 12.04 -4.34
CA PRO A 242 -17.84 12.12 -3.64
C PRO A 242 -18.10 10.93 -2.71
N GLN A 243 -17.67 9.72 -3.13
CA GLN A 243 -17.85 8.52 -2.31
C GLN A 243 -16.85 8.45 -1.15
N LEU A 244 -15.58 8.79 -1.38
CA LEU A 244 -14.57 8.85 -0.32
C LEU A 244 -14.94 9.86 0.76
N VAL A 245 -15.44 11.03 0.38
CA VAL A 245 -15.95 12.04 1.33
C VAL A 245 -17.12 11.49 2.15
N ARG A 246 -18.07 10.78 1.51
CA ARG A 246 -19.17 10.12 2.24
C ARG A 246 -18.65 9.11 3.24
N ILE A 247 -17.70 8.26 2.86
CA ILE A 247 -17.10 7.25 3.75
C ILE A 247 -16.41 7.94 4.93
N ALA A 248 -15.58 8.96 4.70
CA ALA A 248 -14.93 9.71 5.76
C ALA A 248 -15.92 10.35 6.75
N ASN A 249 -17.04 10.91 6.24
CA ASN A 249 -18.07 11.52 7.06
C ASN A 249 -18.93 10.52 7.85
N GLN A 250 -19.01 9.26 7.38
CA GLN A 250 -19.76 8.18 8.04
C GLN A 250 -18.95 7.48 9.13
N SER A 251 -17.63 7.44 9.01
CA SER A 251 -16.78 6.71 9.95
C SER A 251 -16.75 7.38 11.32
N SER A 252 -16.83 6.56 12.36
CA SER A 252 -16.55 6.93 13.75
C SER A 252 -15.10 6.66 14.17
N SER A 253 -14.29 6.02 13.30
CA SER A 253 -12.89 5.71 13.55
C SER A 253 -11.98 6.79 12.97
N ALA A 254 -11.14 7.41 13.81
CA ALA A 254 -10.16 8.39 13.34
C ALA A 254 -9.13 7.78 12.37
N VAL A 255 -8.85 6.49 12.49
CA VAL A 255 -7.91 5.78 11.61
C VAL A 255 -8.56 5.48 10.25
N GLU A 256 -9.81 5.03 10.22
CA GLU A 256 -10.53 4.85 8.95
C GLU A 256 -10.66 6.16 8.17
N VAL A 257 -10.97 7.26 8.88
CA VAL A 257 -11.00 8.60 8.29
C VAL A 257 -9.64 8.95 7.68
N LEU A 258 -8.56 8.73 8.43
CA LEU A 258 -7.21 9.01 7.93
C LEU A 258 -6.88 8.21 6.67
N LEU A 259 -7.14 6.90 6.67
CA LEU A 259 -6.91 6.03 5.51
C LEU A 259 -7.74 6.48 4.29
N THR A 260 -8.98 6.87 4.52
CA THR A 260 -9.87 7.39 3.46
C THR A 260 -9.37 8.73 2.93
N LEU A 261 -8.93 9.64 3.80
CA LEU A 261 -8.40 10.94 3.36
C LEU A 261 -7.00 10.81 2.69
N ASN A 262 -6.25 9.73 2.94
CA ASN A 262 -5.06 9.41 2.14
C ASN A 262 -5.44 9.10 0.68
N ALA A 263 -6.52 8.36 0.45
CA ALA A 263 -7.03 8.12 -0.91
C ALA A 263 -7.54 9.43 -1.55
N VAL A 264 -8.24 10.29 -0.80
CA VAL A 264 -8.65 11.62 -1.27
C VAL A 264 -7.44 12.44 -1.71
N ALA A 265 -6.37 12.51 -0.88
CA ALA A 265 -5.15 13.23 -1.23
C ALA A 265 -4.50 12.66 -2.51
N PHE A 266 -4.44 11.35 -2.64
CA PHE A 266 -3.91 10.69 -3.83
C PHE A 266 -4.68 11.06 -5.10
N PHE A 267 -5.99 10.96 -5.08
CA PHE A 267 -6.80 11.26 -6.27
C PHE A 267 -6.83 12.74 -6.61
N ARG A 268 -6.86 13.62 -5.61
CA ARG A 268 -6.78 15.07 -5.82
C ARG A 268 -5.43 15.49 -6.41
N ASP A 269 -4.33 15.06 -5.77
CA ASP A 269 -2.99 15.59 -6.05
C ASP A 269 -2.30 14.92 -7.24
N HIS A 270 -2.63 13.66 -7.54
CA HIS A 270 -1.99 12.88 -8.59
C HIS A 270 -2.89 12.55 -9.78
N HIS A 271 -4.21 12.65 -9.62
CA HIS A 271 -5.18 12.37 -10.69
C HIS A 271 -6.06 13.59 -11.05
N GLY A 272 -5.93 14.71 -10.31
CA GLY A 272 -6.61 15.96 -10.64
C GLY A 272 -8.13 16.00 -10.36
N PHE A 273 -8.66 15.07 -9.56
CA PHE A 273 -10.06 15.10 -9.14
C PHE A 273 -10.32 16.24 -8.16
N ALA A 274 -11.40 17.00 -8.37
CA ALA A 274 -11.75 18.15 -7.55
C ALA A 274 -12.30 17.73 -6.17
N LEU A 275 -11.83 18.39 -5.11
CA LEU A 275 -12.34 18.24 -3.75
C LEU A 275 -13.00 19.55 -3.28
N ASP A 276 -14.30 19.51 -2.98
CA ASP A 276 -14.92 20.56 -2.16
C ASP A 276 -14.63 20.26 -0.67
N VAL A 277 -13.66 20.98 -0.11
CA VAL A 277 -13.24 20.84 1.30
C VAL A 277 -14.42 21.07 2.26
N LYS A 278 -15.39 21.93 1.90
CA LYS A 278 -16.58 22.19 2.72
C LYS A 278 -17.51 20.98 2.85
N SER A 279 -17.37 19.99 1.95
CA SER A 279 -18.13 18.73 2.02
C SER A 279 -17.62 17.76 3.10
N LEU A 280 -16.41 17.96 3.62
CA LEU A 280 -15.86 17.18 4.72
C LEU A 280 -16.53 17.57 6.06
N LYS A 281 -17.33 16.66 6.61
CA LYS A 281 -18.08 16.80 7.87
C LYS A 281 -17.76 15.64 8.80
N VAL A 282 -16.48 15.39 9.02
CA VAL A 282 -15.96 14.28 9.82
C VAL A 282 -16.47 14.39 11.26
N LYS A 283 -17.01 13.27 11.80
CA LYS A 283 -17.54 13.16 13.16
C LYS A 283 -16.67 12.29 14.07
N ALA A 284 -15.62 11.65 13.54
CA ALA A 284 -14.71 10.83 14.32
C ALA A 284 -13.99 11.66 15.40
N PRO A 285 -13.54 11.02 16.52
CA PRO A 285 -12.71 11.68 17.51
C PRO A 285 -11.45 12.30 16.90
N GLN A 286 -10.86 13.28 17.57
CA GLN A 286 -9.62 13.89 17.10
C GLN A 286 -8.52 12.86 16.86
N GLY A 287 -7.80 13.02 15.75
CA GLY A 287 -6.74 12.09 15.34
C GLY A 287 -5.86 12.69 14.24
N GLN A 288 -4.95 11.87 13.73
CA GLN A 288 -3.99 12.34 12.72
C GLN A 288 -4.64 12.78 11.39
N TYR A 289 -5.88 12.39 11.12
CA TYR A 289 -6.62 12.85 9.94
C TYR A 289 -6.81 14.36 9.90
N LEU A 290 -6.72 15.07 11.06
CA LEU A 290 -6.78 16.54 11.11
C LEU A 290 -5.69 17.19 10.26
N ARG A 291 -4.48 16.61 10.21
CA ARG A 291 -3.41 17.09 9.33
C ARG A 291 -3.79 17.03 7.85
N ARG A 292 -4.62 16.03 7.46
CA ARG A 292 -5.16 15.94 6.10
C ARG A 292 -6.20 17.03 5.83
N THR A 293 -7.11 17.28 6.78
CA THR A 293 -8.11 18.35 6.62
C THR A 293 -7.47 19.73 6.60
N GLU A 294 -6.43 19.96 7.41
CA GLU A 294 -5.60 21.17 7.36
C GLU A 294 -4.94 21.32 5.99
N TYR A 295 -4.29 20.27 5.49
CA TYR A 295 -3.66 20.27 4.17
C TYR A 295 -4.65 20.58 3.04
N PHE A 296 -5.87 20.06 3.12
CA PHE A 296 -6.89 20.37 2.10
C PHE A 296 -7.42 21.79 2.21
N ALA A 297 -7.43 22.38 3.41
CA ALA A 297 -7.90 23.75 3.65
C ALA A 297 -6.82 24.81 3.36
N GLU A 298 -5.56 24.50 3.61
CA GLU A 298 -4.42 25.29 3.17
C GLU A 298 -4.36 25.13 1.65
N ASP A 299 -4.91 26.07 0.89
CA ASP A 299 -4.75 26.10 -0.57
C ASP A 299 -3.25 26.31 -0.87
N LEU A 300 -2.49 25.22 -0.68
CA LEU A 300 -1.08 25.17 -1.01
C LEU A 300 -0.99 25.19 -2.52
N ASN A 301 -1.14 26.41 -3.09
CA ASN A 301 -0.73 26.74 -4.44
C ASN A 301 0.77 26.44 -4.54
N LEU A 302 1.12 25.18 -4.75
CA LEU A 302 2.46 24.69 -5.00
C LEU A 302 2.66 24.43 -6.49
#